data_619e6d07236086d41ac8334671c7ee38
#
_entry.id   619e6d07236086d41ac8334671c7ee38
#
_cell.length_a   1.000
_cell.length_b   1.000
_cell.length_c   1.000
_cell.angle_alpha   90.00
_cell.angle_beta   90.00
_cell.angle_gamma   90.00
#
_symmetry.space_group_name_H-M   'P 1'
#
loop_
_entity.id
_entity.type
_entity.pdbx_description
1 polymer ?
#
loop_
_entity_poly.entity_id
_entity_poly.type
_entity_poly.pdbx_seq_one_letter_code
_entity_poly.pdbx_strand_id
1 'polypeptide(L)'
;MSKLPRHIGAVLSALRLNGGRAEELGSLDDATWHALLAYTDSTHLTLYLAARARDFAPGWVRQRLAKNLSDNSRRFERIKAAYGEMAYAFRKAGVNHVVLKGFSQWPDYSEDLRLRLQSDIDFYCPPESIFQARDLLIGLGYKEVPTNSFADHLPIMIREGGWQWKGNYYDPDIPPMVELHHRLWNRERLRFGPSSLESFWSRRQVRRVEGIDFPALHWVDNLGFSALQVLRDLVNHGLLLHKVYELARFLDRNVDNKHFWQQWIELHDGPLRQWQAIAFRLAVQYFACDVAPQVADHIKQLPGFIEKWIVHSADSFLNPLENLTKDALWLHLALIDSAREKIAVGLRVLIPMKLQTDPEMVAITDDGTVSQPAFFQRLLRRAAYGTSRLPLHARLLPVTLWHGLRLWWSAREFKAQA
;
A
#
# COMPACT_ATOMS: atom_id res chain seq x y z
N MET A 1 0.40 -24.76 7.97
CA MET A 1 -0.11 -23.67 7.11
C MET A 1 -1.52 -24.04 6.70
N SER A 2 -2.53 -23.19 6.93
CA SER A 2 -3.85 -23.38 6.34
C SER A 2 -3.70 -23.26 4.82
N LYS A 3 -4.33 -24.18 4.08
CA LYS A 3 -4.32 -24.11 2.62
C LYS A 3 -5.04 -22.84 2.20
N LEU A 4 -4.39 -22.00 1.41
CA LEU A 4 -5.02 -20.77 0.89
C LEU A 4 -6.35 -21.10 0.19
N PRO A 5 -7.39 -20.27 0.34
CA PRO A 5 -8.63 -20.41 -0.41
C PRO A 5 -8.36 -20.52 -1.91
N ARG A 6 -9.16 -21.35 -2.61
CA ARG A 6 -8.95 -21.65 -4.05
C ARG A 6 -8.88 -20.39 -4.92
N HIS A 7 -9.75 -19.42 -4.67
CA HIS A 7 -9.78 -18.17 -5.43
C HIS A 7 -8.51 -17.32 -5.23
N ILE A 8 -7.93 -17.28 -4.02
CA ILE A 8 -6.69 -16.56 -3.75
C ILE A 8 -5.51 -17.26 -4.43
N GLY A 9 -5.43 -18.60 -4.30
CA GLY A 9 -4.40 -19.39 -4.99
C GLY A 9 -4.43 -19.19 -6.50
N ALA A 10 -5.63 -19.16 -7.11
CA ALA A 10 -5.81 -18.93 -8.53
C ALA A 10 -5.34 -17.53 -8.97
N VAL A 11 -5.63 -16.47 -8.18
CA VAL A 11 -5.14 -15.12 -8.46
C VAL A 11 -3.62 -15.06 -8.43
N LEU A 12 -2.99 -15.60 -7.38
CA LEU A 12 -1.54 -15.60 -7.28
C LEU A 12 -0.90 -16.41 -8.41
N SER A 13 -1.45 -17.60 -8.72
CA SER A 13 -0.97 -18.44 -9.82
C SER A 13 -1.05 -17.71 -11.17
N ALA A 14 -2.17 -17.05 -11.47
CA ALA A 14 -2.37 -16.33 -12.72
C ALA A 14 -1.49 -15.07 -12.85
N LEU A 15 -1.16 -14.41 -11.74
CA LEU A 15 -0.35 -13.18 -11.73
C LEU A 15 1.14 -13.42 -11.52
N ARG A 16 1.60 -14.67 -11.33
CA ARG A 16 3.04 -14.95 -11.29
C ARG A 16 3.69 -14.50 -12.58
N LEU A 17 4.84 -13.85 -12.46
CA LEU A 17 5.60 -13.35 -13.60
C LEU A 17 6.37 -14.48 -14.28
N ASN A 18 6.89 -15.41 -13.50
CA ASN A 18 7.56 -16.61 -13.99
C ASN A 18 6.79 -17.87 -13.55
N GLY A 19 6.48 -18.74 -14.52
CA GLY A 19 5.72 -19.98 -14.29
C GLY A 19 4.26 -19.75 -13.88
N GLY A 20 3.68 -18.63 -14.28
CA GLY A 20 2.26 -18.34 -14.05
C GLY A 20 1.36 -19.27 -14.85
N ARG A 21 0.23 -19.67 -14.26
CA ARG A 21 -0.73 -20.64 -14.85
C ARG A 21 -2.12 -20.00 -14.92
N ALA A 22 -2.28 -19.06 -15.84
CA ALA A 22 -3.55 -18.36 -16.05
C ALA A 22 -4.66 -19.30 -16.58
N GLU A 23 -4.29 -20.41 -17.25
CA GLU A 23 -5.20 -21.44 -17.74
C GLU A 23 -6.02 -22.10 -16.62
N GLU A 24 -5.50 -22.13 -15.39
CA GLU A 24 -6.22 -22.66 -14.22
C GLU A 24 -7.51 -21.87 -13.93
N LEU A 25 -7.59 -20.60 -14.35
CA LEU A 25 -8.78 -19.77 -14.23
C LEU A 25 -9.97 -20.37 -15.00
N GLY A 26 -9.72 -21.07 -16.12
CA GLY A 26 -10.77 -21.71 -16.92
C GLY A 26 -11.49 -22.87 -16.22
N SER A 27 -10.92 -23.40 -15.13
CA SER A 27 -11.51 -24.48 -14.34
C SER A 27 -12.37 -23.99 -13.15
N LEU A 28 -12.50 -22.66 -12.97
CA LEU A 28 -13.23 -22.08 -11.86
C LEU A 28 -14.73 -22.04 -12.17
N ASP A 29 -15.53 -22.43 -11.16
CA ASP A 29 -16.99 -22.25 -11.20
C ASP A 29 -17.38 -20.77 -10.91
N ASP A 30 -18.63 -20.44 -11.16
CA ASP A 30 -19.14 -19.08 -11.00
C ASP A 30 -19.01 -18.58 -9.55
N ALA A 31 -19.24 -19.43 -8.55
CA ALA A 31 -19.10 -19.05 -7.13
C ALA A 31 -17.65 -18.67 -6.81
N THR A 32 -16.68 -19.44 -7.30
CA THR A 32 -15.25 -19.15 -7.14
C THR A 32 -14.85 -17.88 -7.89
N TRP A 33 -15.42 -17.63 -9.09
CA TRP A 33 -15.21 -16.39 -9.82
C TRP A 33 -15.75 -15.17 -9.08
N HIS A 34 -16.93 -15.25 -8.47
CA HIS A 34 -17.45 -14.15 -7.63
C HIS A 34 -16.53 -13.85 -6.45
N ALA A 35 -16.07 -14.88 -5.73
CA ALA A 35 -15.12 -14.72 -4.62
C ALA A 35 -13.78 -14.12 -5.10
N LEU A 36 -13.29 -14.59 -6.25
CA LEU A 36 -12.06 -14.11 -6.88
C LEU A 36 -12.15 -12.63 -7.24
N LEU A 37 -13.23 -12.20 -7.87
CA LEU A 37 -13.42 -10.81 -8.27
C LEU A 37 -13.59 -9.91 -7.04
N ALA A 38 -14.32 -10.32 -6.00
CA ALA A 38 -14.43 -9.59 -4.75
C ALA A 38 -13.05 -9.41 -4.08
N TYR A 39 -12.25 -10.47 -4.07
CA TYR A 39 -10.89 -10.44 -3.55
C TYR A 39 -9.98 -9.50 -4.36
N THR A 40 -9.98 -9.62 -5.69
CA THR A 40 -9.13 -8.77 -6.55
C THR A 40 -9.57 -7.31 -6.54
N ASP A 41 -10.85 -7.00 -6.38
CA ASP A 41 -11.34 -5.63 -6.18
C ASP A 41 -10.79 -5.04 -4.88
N SER A 42 -10.88 -5.77 -3.77
CA SER A 42 -10.39 -5.32 -2.46
C SER A 42 -8.87 -5.19 -2.38
N THR A 43 -8.14 -5.96 -3.18
CA THR A 43 -6.67 -5.94 -3.25
C THR A 43 -6.13 -5.11 -4.42
N HIS A 44 -7.02 -4.48 -5.21
CA HIS A 44 -6.74 -3.66 -6.38
C HIS A 44 -5.98 -4.39 -7.51
N LEU A 45 -6.19 -5.71 -7.64
CA LEU A 45 -5.56 -6.55 -8.65
C LEU A 45 -6.44 -6.85 -9.86
N THR A 46 -7.73 -6.47 -9.84
CA THR A 46 -8.72 -6.86 -10.88
C THR A 46 -8.29 -6.49 -12.29
N LEU A 47 -7.75 -5.29 -12.49
CA LEU A 47 -7.36 -4.84 -13.84
C LEU A 47 -6.06 -5.52 -14.32
N TYR A 48 -5.13 -5.82 -13.41
CA TYR A 48 -3.95 -6.61 -13.74
C TYR A 48 -4.33 -8.04 -14.11
N LEU A 49 -5.30 -8.62 -13.41
CA LEU A 49 -5.83 -9.95 -13.72
C LEU A 49 -6.57 -9.96 -15.06
N ALA A 50 -7.24 -8.87 -15.44
CA ALA A 50 -8.02 -8.79 -16.68
C ALA A 50 -7.21 -9.17 -17.92
N ALA A 51 -5.94 -8.73 -18.00
CA ALA A 51 -5.05 -9.07 -19.10
C ALA A 51 -4.70 -10.57 -19.14
N ARG A 52 -4.60 -11.22 -17.97
CA ARG A 52 -4.28 -12.66 -17.85
C ARG A 52 -5.49 -13.57 -18.00
N ALA A 53 -6.66 -13.08 -17.58
CA ALA A 53 -7.91 -13.88 -17.56
C ALA A 53 -8.66 -13.88 -18.90
N ARG A 54 -8.27 -13.05 -19.87
CA ARG A 54 -9.03 -12.76 -21.08
C ARG A 54 -9.53 -14.02 -21.81
N ASP A 55 -8.68 -15.01 -21.98
CA ASP A 55 -8.96 -16.20 -22.78
C ASP A 55 -9.61 -17.33 -21.96
N PHE A 56 -9.57 -17.24 -20.63
CA PHE A 56 -10.00 -18.29 -19.71
C PHE A 56 -11.27 -17.95 -18.94
N ALA A 57 -11.64 -16.66 -18.86
CA ALA A 57 -12.78 -16.21 -18.09
C ALA A 57 -14.11 -16.47 -18.81
N PRO A 58 -15.21 -16.79 -18.08
CA PRO A 58 -16.55 -16.89 -18.66
C PRO A 58 -17.03 -15.54 -19.19
N GLY A 59 -18.05 -15.56 -20.06
CA GLY A 59 -18.53 -14.38 -20.78
C GLY A 59 -18.90 -13.20 -19.87
N TRP A 60 -19.60 -13.46 -18.77
CA TRP A 60 -20.01 -12.42 -17.81
C TRP A 60 -18.82 -11.78 -17.10
N VAL A 61 -17.77 -12.56 -16.78
CA VAL A 61 -16.53 -12.04 -16.20
C VAL A 61 -15.81 -11.13 -17.19
N ARG A 62 -15.65 -11.59 -18.44
CA ARG A 62 -15.02 -10.77 -19.50
C ARG A 62 -15.73 -9.45 -19.69
N GLN A 63 -17.07 -9.44 -19.70
CA GLN A 63 -17.87 -8.22 -19.82
C GLN A 63 -17.62 -7.28 -18.63
N ARG A 64 -17.62 -7.80 -17.39
CA ARG A 64 -17.31 -7.02 -16.19
C ARG A 64 -15.90 -6.42 -16.22
N LEU A 65 -14.89 -7.22 -16.57
CA LEU A 65 -13.50 -6.75 -16.63
C LEU A 65 -13.31 -5.67 -17.70
N ALA A 66 -13.93 -5.84 -18.87
CA ALA A 66 -13.90 -4.82 -19.94
C ALA A 66 -14.57 -3.52 -19.49
N LYS A 67 -15.71 -3.61 -18.78
CA LYS A 67 -16.35 -2.43 -18.18
C LYS A 67 -15.45 -1.74 -17.17
N ASN A 68 -14.87 -2.47 -16.23
CA ASN A 68 -13.98 -1.94 -15.21
C ASN A 68 -12.78 -1.22 -15.85
N LEU A 69 -12.18 -1.78 -16.89
CA LEU A 69 -11.07 -1.15 -17.60
C LEU A 69 -11.51 0.15 -18.30
N SER A 70 -12.67 0.16 -18.94
CA SER A 70 -13.24 1.37 -19.57
C SER A 70 -13.51 2.46 -18.54
N ASP A 71 -14.14 2.10 -17.41
CA ASP A 71 -14.46 3.02 -16.33
C ASP A 71 -13.18 3.58 -15.69
N ASN A 72 -12.18 2.74 -15.44
CA ASN A 72 -10.90 3.17 -14.89
C ASN A 72 -10.11 4.06 -15.86
N SER A 73 -10.22 3.82 -17.17
CA SER A 73 -9.63 4.69 -18.19
C SER A 73 -10.24 6.10 -18.15
N ARG A 74 -11.57 6.20 -18.00
CA ARG A 74 -12.27 7.49 -17.82
C ARG A 74 -11.84 8.18 -16.52
N ARG A 75 -11.67 7.41 -15.43
CA ARG A 75 -11.16 7.94 -14.16
C ARG A 75 -9.74 8.49 -14.32
N PHE A 76 -8.86 7.77 -15.01
CA PHE A 76 -7.49 8.23 -15.25
C PHE A 76 -7.46 9.59 -15.95
N GLU A 77 -8.30 9.81 -16.98
CA GLU A 77 -8.40 11.11 -17.64
C GLU A 77 -8.87 12.22 -16.70
N ARG A 78 -9.77 11.92 -15.78
CA ARG A 78 -10.19 12.90 -14.74
C ARG A 78 -9.08 13.21 -13.73
N ILE A 79 -8.32 12.21 -13.29
CA ILE A 79 -7.16 12.41 -12.42
C ILE A 79 -6.12 13.28 -13.15
N LYS A 80 -5.86 12.99 -14.42
CA LYS A 80 -4.95 13.74 -15.27
C LYS A 80 -5.36 15.21 -15.40
N ALA A 81 -6.65 15.47 -15.64
CA ALA A 81 -7.18 16.82 -15.72
C ALA A 81 -7.08 17.56 -14.38
N ALA A 82 -7.47 16.92 -13.28
CA ALA A 82 -7.36 17.49 -11.95
C ALA A 82 -5.91 17.79 -11.56
N TYR A 83 -4.99 16.87 -11.86
CA TYR A 83 -3.56 17.14 -11.68
C TYR A 83 -3.08 18.36 -12.48
N GLY A 84 -3.47 18.46 -13.74
CA GLY A 84 -3.07 19.59 -14.61
C GLY A 84 -3.48 20.94 -14.02
N GLU A 85 -4.69 21.04 -13.49
CA GLU A 85 -5.19 22.25 -12.82
C GLU A 85 -4.37 22.59 -11.55
N MET A 86 -4.13 21.61 -10.71
CA MET A 86 -3.31 21.76 -9.48
C MET A 86 -1.86 22.13 -9.79
N ALA A 87 -1.24 21.43 -10.75
CA ALA A 87 0.13 21.68 -11.16
C ALA A 87 0.32 23.09 -11.74
N TYR A 88 -0.68 23.60 -12.48
CA TYR A 88 -0.68 24.98 -12.95
C TYR A 88 -0.71 25.97 -11.79
N ALA A 89 -1.62 25.78 -10.81
CA ALA A 89 -1.73 26.64 -9.64
C ALA A 89 -0.44 26.63 -8.79
N PHE A 90 0.12 25.45 -8.53
CA PHE A 90 1.35 25.29 -7.77
C PHE A 90 2.54 25.94 -8.44
N ARG A 91 2.69 25.75 -9.75
CA ARG A 91 3.76 26.40 -10.53
C ARG A 91 3.66 27.91 -10.51
N LYS A 92 2.46 28.46 -10.71
CA LYS A 92 2.22 29.91 -10.69
C LYS A 92 2.56 30.54 -9.34
N ALA A 93 2.31 29.81 -8.25
CA ALA A 93 2.58 30.26 -6.89
C ALA A 93 3.97 29.88 -6.36
N GLY A 94 4.79 29.18 -7.13
CA GLY A 94 6.14 28.76 -6.72
C GLY A 94 6.14 27.67 -5.63
N VAL A 95 5.06 26.85 -5.53
CA VAL A 95 4.98 25.78 -4.55
C VAL A 95 5.91 24.63 -4.92
N ASN A 96 6.86 24.35 -4.04
CA ASN A 96 7.74 23.21 -4.16
C ASN A 96 7.00 21.92 -3.76
N HIS A 97 6.98 20.94 -4.65
CA HIS A 97 6.35 19.63 -4.40
C HIS A 97 6.98 18.53 -5.26
N VAL A 98 6.67 17.28 -4.95
CA VAL A 98 6.82 16.12 -5.87
C VAL A 98 5.54 15.29 -5.83
N VAL A 99 5.24 14.66 -6.96
CA VAL A 99 4.17 13.66 -7.05
C VAL A 99 4.69 12.34 -6.55
N LEU A 100 3.97 11.74 -5.62
CA LEU A 100 4.23 10.40 -5.11
C LEU A 100 3.23 9.42 -5.73
N LYS A 101 3.61 8.17 -5.88
CA LYS A 101 2.70 7.08 -6.30
C LYS A 101 1.92 7.37 -7.61
N GLY A 102 0.86 6.59 -7.86
CA GLY A 102 -0.02 6.79 -8.99
C GLY A 102 0.69 6.82 -10.33
N PHE A 103 0.35 7.77 -11.17
CA PHE A 103 0.95 7.93 -12.50
C PHE A 103 2.46 8.24 -12.47
N SER A 104 3.02 8.67 -11.32
CA SER A 104 4.47 8.87 -11.20
C SER A 104 5.27 7.56 -11.25
N GLN A 105 4.61 6.42 -11.12
CA GLN A 105 5.23 5.09 -11.16
C GLN A 105 5.27 4.47 -12.57
N TRP A 106 4.62 5.10 -13.55
CA TRP A 106 4.68 4.64 -14.93
C TRP A 106 5.99 5.10 -15.61
N PRO A 107 6.56 4.34 -16.56
CA PRO A 107 6.14 3.00 -17.02
C PRO A 107 6.77 1.85 -16.21
N ASP A 108 7.51 2.15 -15.16
CA ASP A 108 8.41 1.20 -14.51
C ASP A 108 7.64 0.07 -13.78
N TYR A 109 6.48 0.40 -13.18
CA TYR A 109 5.68 -0.52 -12.37
C TYR A 109 4.51 -1.14 -13.14
N SER A 110 4.07 -0.51 -14.22
CA SER A 110 2.97 -0.99 -15.05
C SER A 110 3.19 -0.62 -16.50
N GLU A 111 2.80 -1.47 -17.44
CA GLU A 111 2.85 -1.19 -18.88
C GLU A 111 1.83 -0.16 -19.31
N ASP A 112 0.69 -0.14 -18.62
CA ASP A 112 -0.44 0.70 -18.91
C ASP A 112 -0.96 1.31 -17.60
N LEU A 113 -1.00 2.63 -17.52
CA LEU A 113 -1.53 3.38 -16.38
C LEU A 113 -2.98 3.03 -16.06
N ARG A 114 -3.76 2.63 -17.09
CA ARG A 114 -5.17 2.28 -16.95
C ARG A 114 -5.40 0.95 -16.23
N LEU A 115 -4.35 0.12 -16.08
CA LEU A 115 -4.42 -1.11 -15.28
C LEU A 115 -4.32 -0.84 -13.78
N ARG A 116 -3.87 0.34 -13.39
CA ARG A 116 -3.76 0.71 -11.99
C ARG A 116 -5.03 1.42 -11.52
N LEU A 117 -5.65 0.89 -10.48
CA LEU A 117 -6.71 1.61 -9.78
C LEU A 117 -6.10 2.75 -8.99
N GLN A 118 -6.42 3.99 -9.38
CA GLN A 118 -5.98 5.19 -8.68
C GLN A 118 -7.21 6.02 -8.26
N SER A 119 -7.27 6.43 -7.00
CA SER A 119 -8.35 7.25 -6.44
C SER A 119 -7.87 8.60 -5.91
N ASP A 120 -6.57 8.73 -5.71
CA ASP A 120 -5.92 9.85 -5.04
C ASP A 120 -4.75 10.40 -5.85
N ILE A 121 -4.39 11.64 -5.53
CA ILE A 121 -3.17 12.28 -5.99
C ILE A 121 -2.37 12.64 -4.75
N ASP A 122 -1.24 11.96 -4.57
CA ASP A 122 -0.35 12.17 -3.45
C ASP A 122 0.73 13.19 -3.82
N PHE A 123 0.82 14.27 -3.07
CA PHE A 123 1.93 15.21 -3.16
C PHE A 123 2.76 15.16 -1.88
N TYR A 124 4.07 15.14 -2.02
CA TYR A 124 4.95 15.54 -0.93
C TYR A 124 5.29 17.00 -1.11
N CYS A 125 5.01 17.78 -0.08
CA CYS A 125 5.37 19.19 0.03
C CYS A 125 6.22 19.37 1.29
N PRO A 126 7.39 20.01 1.21
CA PRO A 126 8.16 20.30 2.40
C PRO A 126 7.39 21.25 3.34
N PRO A 127 7.73 21.27 4.66
CA PRO A 127 6.97 22.00 5.67
C PRO A 127 6.74 23.49 5.35
N GLU A 128 7.68 24.12 4.67
CA GLU A 128 7.60 25.53 4.29
C GLU A 128 6.58 25.82 3.19
N SER A 129 6.17 24.84 2.39
CA SER A 129 5.27 25.04 1.25
C SER A 129 3.92 24.30 1.37
N ILE A 130 3.78 23.38 2.33
CA ILE A 130 2.58 22.53 2.41
C ILE A 130 1.29 23.31 2.70
N PHE A 131 1.33 24.31 3.56
CA PHE A 131 0.16 25.13 3.86
C PHE A 131 -0.22 26.04 2.69
N GLN A 132 0.77 26.54 1.93
CA GLN A 132 0.51 27.27 0.70
C GLN A 132 -0.16 26.35 -0.35
N ALA A 133 0.32 25.09 -0.50
CA ALA A 133 -0.32 24.10 -1.35
C ALA A 133 -1.77 23.85 -0.96
N ARG A 134 -2.05 23.67 0.34
CA ARG A 134 -3.41 23.49 0.86
C ARG A 134 -4.31 24.68 0.53
N ASP A 135 -3.86 25.89 0.78
CA ASP A 135 -4.65 27.10 0.56
C ASP A 135 -4.98 27.31 -0.93
N LEU A 136 -4.05 26.94 -1.82
CA LEU A 136 -4.31 26.92 -3.27
C LEU A 136 -5.36 25.88 -3.65
N LEU A 137 -5.32 24.67 -3.06
CA LEU A 137 -6.34 23.65 -3.30
C LEU A 137 -7.72 24.12 -2.80
N ILE A 138 -7.77 24.81 -1.66
CA ILE A 138 -9.03 25.43 -1.19
C ILE A 138 -9.53 26.45 -2.22
N GLY A 139 -8.64 27.28 -2.76
CA GLY A 139 -8.97 28.21 -3.85
C GLY A 139 -9.47 27.55 -5.14
N LEU A 140 -9.10 26.29 -5.39
CA LEU A 140 -9.60 25.45 -6.49
C LEU A 140 -10.90 24.70 -6.14
N GLY A 141 -11.49 24.95 -4.96
CA GLY A 141 -12.75 24.36 -4.52
C GLY A 141 -12.62 23.02 -3.80
N TYR A 142 -11.40 22.62 -3.41
CA TYR A 142 -11.22 21.45 -2.54
C TYR A 142 -11.54 21.82 -1.09
N LYS A 143 -12.07 20.86 -0.34
CA LYS A 143 -12.36 20.99 1.10
C LYS A 143 -11.69 19.86 1.87
N GLU A 144 -11.21 20.17 3.05
CA GLU A 144 -10.66 19.18 3.97
C GLU A 144 -11.76 18.25 4.50
N VAL A 145 -11.53 16.94 4.38
CA VAL A 145 -12.38 15.94 5.03
C VAL A 145 -11.88 15.72 6.44
N PRO A 146 -12.68 15.99 7.48
CA PRO A 146 -12.27 15.76 8.84
C PRO A 146 -12.00 14.28 9.09
N THR A 147 -10.74 13.92 9.30
CA THR A 147 -10.32 12.57 9.65
C THR A 147 -9.54 12.60 10.95
N ASN A 148 -9.55 11.47 11.69
CA ASN A 148 -9.08 11.47 13.07
C ASN A 148 -7.57 11.23 13.28
N SER A 149 -6.75 11.15 12.23
CA SER A 149 -5.33 10.87 12.44
C SER A 149 -4.50 11.09 11.18
N PHE A 150 -3.83 12.22 11.13
CA PHE A 150 -2.87 12.54 10.08
C PHE A 150 -1.47 12.51 10.69
N ALA A 151 -0.80 11.41 10.49
CA ALA A 151 0.56 11.29 10.98
C ALA A 151 1.58 11.73 9.92
N ASP A 152 1.24 11.65 8.63
CA ASP A 152 2.16 11.82 7.51
C ASP A 152 1.72 12.88 6.50
N HIS A 153 0.43 13.22 6.48
CA HIS A 153 -0.18 14.17 5.55
C HIS A 153 -1.22 15.06 6.24
N LEU A 154 -1.57 16.17 5.65
CA LEU A 154 -2.70 17.01 6.05
C LEU A 154 -4.04 16.26 5.84
N PRO A 155 -5.17 16.78 6.34
CA PRO A 155 -6.49 16.23 6.03
C PRO A 155 -6.65 15.95 4.54
N ILE A 156 -7.26 14.80 4.19
CA ILE A 156 -7.57 14.49 2.79
C ILE A 156 -8.46 15.58 2.23
N MET A 157 -8.18 16.02 1.02
CA MET A 157 -8.93 17.08 0.37
C MET A 157 -9.75 16.50 -0.80
N ILE A 158 -11.01 16.87 -0.87
CA ILE A 158 -11.96 16.43 -1.92
C ILE A 158 -12.65 17.66 -2.48
N ARG A 159 -12.84 17.69 -3.81
CA ARG A 159 -13.71 18.69 -4.43
C ARG A 159 -15.16 18.23 -4.28
N GLU A 160 -16.02 19.07 -3.71
CA GLU A 160 -17.44 18.78 -3.56
C GLU A 160 -18.11 18.53 -4.92
N GLY A 161 -19.01 17.57 -4.98
CA GLY A 161 -19.69 17.18 -6.21
C GLY A 161 -20.91 16.29 -6.00
N GLY A 162 -21.36 16.11 -4.73
CA GLY A 162 -22.55 15.30 -4.42
C GLY A 162 -22.39 13.80 -4.73
N TRP A 163 -21.15 13.32 -4.99
CA TRP A 163 -20.93 11.90 -5.26
C TRP A 163 -21.07 11.09 -3.97
N GLN A 164 -21.76 9.95 -4.09
CA GLN A 164 -21.93 8.98 -2.99
C GLN A 164 -21.35 7.63 -3.39
N TRP A 165 -20.76 6.94 -2.43
CA TRP A 165 -20.23 5.59 -2.63
C TRP A 165 -21.32 4.59 -3.03
N LYS A 166 -21.14 3.93 -4.19
CA LYS A 166 -22.10 2.99 -4.78
C LYS A 166 -21.62 1.52 -4.71
N GLY A 167 -20.61 1.22 -3.91
CA GLY A 167 -20.04 -0.12 -3.83
C GLY A 167 -19.18 -0.53 -5.03
N ASN A 168 -18.82 0.40 -5.92
CA ASN A 168 -18.03 0.14 -7.11
C ASN A 168 -16.69 0.87 -7.07
N TYR A 169 -15.60 0.15 -6.90
CA TYR A 169 -14.24 0.70 -6.92
C TYR A 169 -13.85 1.36 -8.25
N TYR A 170 -14.52 1.01 -9.34
CA TYR A 170 -14.24 1.49 -10.70
C TYR A 170 -15.23 2.56 -11.16
N ASP A 171 -16.09 3.08 -10.26
CA ASP A 171 -16.98 4.18 -10.62
C ASP A 171 -16.14 5.36 -11.15
N PRO A 172 -16.29 5.76 -12.43
CA PRO A 172 -15.49 6.83 -13.01
C PRO A 172 -15.79 8.19 -12.39
N ASP A 173 -16.91 8.31 -11.67
CA ASP A 173 -17.36 9.56 -11.07
C ASP A 173 -16.84 9.79 -9.66
N ILE A 174 -16.10 8.83 -9.08
CA ILE A 174 -15.38 9.05 -7.81
C ILE A 174 -14.52 10.32 -7.95
N PRO A 175 -14.71 11.34 -7.10
CA PRO A 175 -13.90 12.54 -7.15
C PRO A 175 -12.43 12.20 -6.80
N PRO A 176 -11.45 12.73 -7.54
CA PRO A 176 -10.05 12.58 -7.15
C PRO A 176 -9.81 13.17 -5.76
N MET A 177 -9.31 12.35 -4.85
CA MET A 177 -8.85 12.81 -3.53
C MET A 177 -7.43 13.36 -3.65
N VAL A 178 -7.07 14.29 -2.77
CA VAL A 178 -5.72 14.85 -2.71
C VAL A 178 -5.15 14.67 -1.32
N GLU A 179 -3.95 14.12 -1.24
CA GLU A 179 -3.18 13.97 -0.01
C GLU A 179 -1.91 14.83 -0.07
N LEU A 180 -1.79 15.78 0.85
CA LEU A 180 -0.59 16.61 1.00
C LEU A 180 0.29 16.02 2.11
N HIS A 181 1.32 15.29 1.72
CA HIS A 181 2.29 14.70 2.65
C HIS A 181 3.36 15.72 3.05
N HIS A 182 3.65 15.83 4.33
CA HIS A 182 4.75 16.64 4.86
C HIS A 182 5.96 15.79 5.29
N ARG A 183 5.85 14.46 5.21
CA ARG A 183 6.95 13.51 5.47
C ARG A 183 6.79 12.25 4.63
N LEU A 184 7.89 11.67 4.22
CA LEU A 184 7.91 10.39 3.48
C LEU A 184 7.81 9.18 4.41
N TRP A 185 8.18 9.34 5.69
CA TRP A 185 8.19 8.28 6.69
C TRP A 185 7.92 8.82 8.09
N ASN A 186 7.15 8.08 8.89
CA ASN A 186 6.81 8.48 10.25
C ASN A 186 7.60 7.67 11.28
N ARG A 187 8.82 8.10 11.56
CA ARG A 187 9.67 7.46 12.57
C ARG A 187 9.10 7.53 13.99
N GLU A 188 8.37 8.59 14.33
CA GLU A 188 7.75 8.74 15.65
C GLU A 188 6.69 7.68 15.92
N ARG A 189 5.89 7.34 14.90
CA ARG A 189 4.84 6.32 14.99
C ARG A 189 5.40 4.91 14.86
N LEU A 190 6.29 4.70 13.90
CA LEU A 190 6.81 3.36 13.56
C LEU A 190 7.99 2.95 14.46
N ARG A 191 8.66 3.90 15.10
CA ARG A 191 9.80 3.70 15.99
C ARG A 191 11.04 3.11 15.30
N PHE A 192 11.02 3.05 14.01
CA PHE A 192 12.18 2.76 13.15
C PHE A 192 12.07 3.58 11.87
N GLY A 193 13.14 3.70 11.12
CA GLY A 193 13.10 4.39 9.84
C GLY A 193 14.49 4.83 9.36
N PRO A 194 14.65 4.99 8.03
CA PRO A 194 15.88 5.45 7.44
C PRO A 194 16.24 6.88 7.87
N SER A 195 17.53 7.12 8.01
CA SER A 195 18.08 8.46 8.28
C SER A 195 18.27 9.27 6.99
N SER A 196 18.22 8.61 5.82
CA SER A 196 18.64 9.19 4.54
C SER A 196 17.49 9.66 3.64
N LEU A 197 16.22 9.59 4.08
CA LEU A 197 15.07 9.96 3.23
C LEU A 197 15.01 11.45 2.86
N GLU A 198 15.63 12.31 3.62
CA GLU A 198 15.73 13.74 3.31
C GLU A 198 16.48 13.97 1.98
N SER A 199 17.45 13.12 1.66
CA SER A 199 18.15 13.16 0.38
C SER A 199 17.28 12.84 -0.84
N PHE A 200 16.15 12.17 -0.67
CA PHE A 200 15.18 11.93 -1.74
C PHE A 200 14.61 13.22 -2.31
N TRP A 201 14.40 14.21 -1.44
CA TRP A 201 13.96 15.53 -1.86
C TRP A 201 15.02 16.27 -2.70
N SER A 202 16.28 16.21 -2.33
CA SER A 202 17.36 16.89 -3.06
C SER A 202 17.64 16.30 -4.44
N ARG A 203 17.34 15.00 -4.63
CA ARG A 203 17.53 14.27 -5.91
C ARG A 203 16.31 14.27 -6.82
N ARG A 204 15.21 14.97 -6.43
CA ARG A 204 13.99 15.02 -7.27
C ARG A 204 14.30 15.46 -8.69
N GLN A 205 13.52 14.96 -9.62
CA GLN A 205 13.67 15.21 -11.05
C GLN A 205 12.32 15.48 -11.71
N VAL A 206 12.32 16.11 -12.88
CA VAL A 206 11.11 16.21 -13.69
C VAL A 206 10.95 14.94 -14.49
N ARG A 207 9.76 14.34 -14.44
CA ARG A 207 9.35 13.20 -15.27
C ARG A 207 8.23 13.62 -16.21
N ARG A 208 8.12 12.93 -17.34
CA ARG A 208 7.04 13.11 -18.32
C ARG A 208 6.29 11.81 -18.52
N VAL A 209 4.96 11.88 -18.37
CA VAL A 209 4.05 10.74 -18.53
C VAL A 209 2.82 11.23 -19.28
N GLU A 210 2.45 10.58 -20.40
CA GLU A 210 1.27 10.92 -21.20
C GLU A 210 1.13 12.42 -21.52
N GLY A 211 2.27 13.07 -21.77
CA GLY A 211 2.32 14.51 -22.08
C GLY A 211 2.26 15.45 -20.86
N ILE A 212 2.23 14.91 -19.66
CA ILE A 212 2.28 15.68 -18.41
C ILE A 212 3.71 15.70 -17.88
N ASP A 213 4.25 16.90 -17.64
CA ASP A 213 5.50 17.09 -16.90
C ASP A 213 5.19 17.32 -15.42
N PHE A 214 5.89 16.58 -14.55
CA PHE A 214 5.71 16.71 -13.10
C PHE A 214 7.01 16.46 -12.35
N PRO A 215 7.23 17.15 -11.22
CA PRO A 215 8.32 16.83 -10.31
C PRO A 215 8.04 15.50 -9.59
N ALA A 216 9.01 14.62 -9.56
CA ALA A 216 8.93 13.30 -8.95
C ALA A 216 10.23 12.97 -8.21
N LEU A 217 10.20 11.96 -7.36
CA LEU A 217 11.40 11.38 -6.79
C LEU A 217 12.31 10.84 -7.90
N HIS A 218 13.61 10.86 -7.68
CA HIS A 218 14.55 10.13 -8.53
C HIS A 218 14.12 8.66 -8.64
N TRP A 219 14.34 8.02 -9.77
CA TRP A 219 13.82 6.66 -10.05
C TRP A 219 14.24 5.62 -9.01
N VAL A 220 15.49 5.69 -8.51
CA VAL A 220 15.97 4.84 -7.42
C VAL A 220 15.24 5.14 -6.11
N ASP A 221 15.03 6.41 -5.80
CA ASP A 221 14.33 6.83 -4.59
C ASP A 221 12.83 6.47 -4.65
N ASN A 222 12.25 6.49 -5.86
CA ASN A 222 10.86 6.04 -6.07
C ASN A 222 10.70 4.53 -5.79
N LEU A 223 11.68 3.71 -6.21
CA LEU A 223 11.72 2.30 -5.82
C LEU A 223 11.83 2.16 -4.29
N GLY A 224 12.76 2.91 -3.68
CA GLY A 224 12.96 2.90 -2.23
C GLY A 224 11.69 3.27 -1.48
N PHE A 225 11.02 4.34 -1.90
CA PHE A 225 9.76 4.78 -1.32
C PHE A 225 8.65 3.73 -1.49
N SER A 226 8.53 3.12 -2.67
CA SER A 226 7.53 2.07 -2.94
C SER A 226 7.74 0.83 -2.05
N ALA A 227 8.98 0.39 -1.88
CA ALA A 227 9.31 -0.71 -1.00
C ALA A 227 9.02 -0.39 0.48
N LEU A 228 9.33 0.83 0.92
CA LEU A 228 9.00 1.31 2.27
C LEU A 228 7.48 1.40 2.50
N GLN A 229 6.68 1.75 1.48
CA GLN A 229 5.22 1.71 1.59
C GLN A 229 4.70 0.30 1.85
N VAL A 230 5.24 -0.71 1.16
CA VAL A 230 4.92 -2.14 1.43
C VAL A 230 5.27 -2.50 2.87
N LEU A 231 6.47 -2.14 3.33
CA LEU A 231 6.92 -2.42 4.70
C LEU A 231 6.05 -1.72 5.75
N ARG A 232 5.68 -0.45 5.50
CA ARG A 232 4.76 0.31 6.37
C ARG A 232 3.40 -0.37 6.48
N ASP A 233 2.86 -0.81 5.36
CA ASP A 233 1.56 -1.48 5.32
C ASP A 233 1.61 -2.80 6.10
N LEU A 234 2.68 -3.58 5.95
CA LEU A 234 2.89 -4.82 6.72
C LEU A 234 2.87 -4.57 8.24
N VAL A 235 3.66 -3.64 8.74
CA VAL A 235 3.75 -3.40 10.19
C VAL A 235 2.50 -2.72 10.76
N ASN A 236 1.67 -2.13 9.91
CA ASN A 236 0.37 -1.56 10.28
C ASN A 236 -0.81 -2.53 10.05
N HIS A 237 -0.56 -3.80 9.76
CA HIS A 237 -1.58 -4.83 9.51
C HIS A 237 -2.50 -4.58 8.31
N GLY A 238 -2.03 -3.86 7.29
CA GLY A 238 -2.84 -3.50 6.12
C GLY A 238 -2.04 -3.61 4.81
N LEU A 239 -1.81 -4.82 4.29
CA LEU A 239 -1.10 -4.99 3.04
C LEU A 239 -2.05 -4.86 1.83
N LEU A 240 -1.83 -3.87 0.98
CA LEU A 240 -2.45 -3.78 -0.34
C LEU A 240 -1.62 -4.56 -1.36
N LEU A 241 -2.13 -5.70 -1.80
CA LEU A 241 -1.36 -6.67 -2.59
C LEU A 241 -0.91 -6.15 -3.96
N HIS A 242 -1.66 -5.19 -4.56
CA HIS A 242 -1.22 -4.54 -5.80
C HIS A 242 0.14 -3.84 -5.66
N LYS A 243 0.46 -3.27 -4.49
CA LYS A 243 1.77 -2.63 -4.28
C LYS A 243 2.92 -3.63 -4.36
N VAL A 244 2.70 -4.84 -3.85
CA VAL A 244 3.68 -5.93 -3.95
C VAL A 244 3.79 -6.43 -5.39
N TYR A 245 2.66 -6.52 -6.10
CA TYR A 245 2.64 -6.91 -7.51
C TYR A 245 3.34 -5.88 -8.41
N GLU A 246 3.05 -4.60 -8.23
CA GLU A 246 3.73 -3.51 -8.93
C GLU A 246 5.24 -3.54 -8.66
N LEU A 247 5.64 -3.75 -7.40
CA LEU A 247 7.04 -3.90 -7.03
C LEU A 247 7.68 -5.13 -7.71
N ALA A 248 6.97 -6.27 -7.75
CA ALA A 248 7.44 -7.47 -8.46
C ALA A 248 7.69 -7.19 -9.95
N ARG A 249 6.76 -6.48 -10.60
CA ARG A 249 6.91 -6.09 -12.01
C ARG A 249 8.10 -5.17 -12.23
N PHE A 250 8.32 -4.21 -11.33
CA PHE A 250 9.48 -3.34 -11.40
C PHE A 250 10.79 -4.15 -11.33
N LEU A 251 10.90 -5.06 -10.37
CA LEU A 251 12.08 -5.90 -10.17
C LEU A 251 12.37 -6.76 -11.41
N ASP A 252 11.34 -7.44 -11.91
CA ASP A 252 11.42 -8.35 -13.07
C ASP A 252 11.85 -7.60 -14.35
N ARG A 253 11.26 -6.44 -14.60
CA ARG A 253 11.59 -5.62 -15.80
C ARG A 253 12.98 -5.01 -15.75
N ASN A 254 13.52 -4.77 -14.58
CA ASN A 254 14.83 -4.14 -14.40
C ASN A 254 15.91 -5.13 -13.99
N VAL A 255 15.70 -6.43 -14.10
CA VAL A 255 16.66 -7.48 -13.67
C VAL A 255 18.04 -7.26 -14.30
N ASP A 256 18.10 -6.91 -15.58
CA ASP A 256 19.33 -6.70 -16.35
C ASP A 256 19.82 -5.25 -16.38
N ASN A 257 19.13 -4.32 -15.71
CA ASN A 257 19.50 -2.90 -15.72
C ASN A 257 20.64 -2.61 -14.74
N LYS A 258 21.87 -2.98 -15.14
CA LYS A 258 23.07 -2.84 -14.31
C LYS A 258 23.30 -1.40 -13.81
N HIS A 259 23.00 -0.41 -14.65
CA HIS A 259 23.19 0.99 -14.28
C HIS A 259 22.24 1.41 -13.15
N PHE A 260 20.97 0.99 -13.21
CA PHE A 260 20.00 1.24 -12.14
C PHE A 260 20.46 0.63 -10.81
N TRP A 261 20.89 -0.65 -10.83
CA TRP A 261 21.27 -1.34 -9.60
C TRP A 261 22.59 -0.83 -9.02
N GLN A 262 23.50 -0.35 -9.86
CA GLN A 262 24.68 0.36 -9.40
C GLN A 262 24.29 1.64 -8.63
N GLN A 263 23.42 2.46 -9.20
CA GLN A 263 22.92 3.67 -8.53
C GLN A 263 22.15 3.33 -7.23
N TRP A 264 21.41 2.23 -7.21
CA TRP A 264 20.72 1.79 -6.01
C TRP A 264 21.70 1.48 -4.86
N ILE A 265 22.83 0.86 -5.16
CA ILE A 265 23.89 0.62 -4.17
C ILE A 265 24.53 1.93 -3.69
N GLU A 266 24.76 2.86 -4.60
CA GLU A 266 25.44 4.14 -4.30
C GLU A 266 24.56 5.12 -3.52
N LEU A 267 23.27 5.21 -3.87
CA LEU A 267 22.36 6.21 -3.32
C LEU A 267 21.64 5.77 -2.04
N HIS A 268 21.47 4.48 -1.81
CA HIS A 268 20.81 3.93 -0.64
C HIS A 268 21.83 3.30 0.31
N ASP A 269 21.78 3.66 1.60
CA ASP A 269 22.62 3.06 2.62
C ASP A 269 22.24 1.59 2.93
N GLY A 270 23.10 0.89 3.66
CA GLY A 270 22.89 -0.50 4.01
C GLY A 270 21.58 -0.77 4.74
N PRO A 271 21.25 -0.04 5.80
CA PRO A 271 19.97 -0.19 6.51
C PRO A 271 18.75 0.03 5.62
N LEU A 272 18.75 1.05 4.77
CA LEU A 272 17.65 1.32 3.85
C LEU A 272 17.47 0.17 2.84
N ARG A 273 18.57 -0.34 2.26
CA ARG A 273 18.52 -1.50 1.35
C ARG A 273 18.00 -2.76 2.05
N GLN A 274 18.37 -2.98 3.31
CA GLN A 274 17.89 -4.12 4.08
C GLN A 274 16.36 -4.07 4.30
N TRP A 275 15.79 -2.90 4.57
CA TRP A 275 14.34 -2.77 4.70
C TRP A 275 13.61 -2.95 3.38
N GLN A 276 14.19 -2.46 2.27
CA GLN A 276 13.66 -2.70 0.94
C GLN A 276 13.70 -4.18 0.58
N ALA A 277 14.76 -4.89 0.97
CA ALA A 277 14.91 -6.33 0.71
C ALA A 277 13.76 -7.17 1.31
N ILE A 278 13.12 -6.72 2.40
CA ILE A 278 11.94 -7.39 2.97
C ILE A 278 10.77 -7.32 1.98
N ALA A 279 10.50 -6.15 1.40
CA ALA A 279 9.45 -5.99 0.40
C ALA A 279 9.78 -6.74 -0.90
N PHE A 280 11.04 -6.73 -1.32
CA PHE A 280 11.50 -7.48 -2.50
C PHE A 280 11.35 -8.99 -2.30
N ARG A 281 11.66 -9.49 -1.10
CA ARG A 281 11.49 -10.91 -0.77
C ARG A 281 10.02 -11.34 -0.84
N LEU A 282 9.07 -10.47 -0.43
CA LEU A 282 7.63 -10.73 -0.58
C LEU A 282 7.20 -10.72 -2.05
N ALA A 283 7.72 -9.80 -2.86
CA ALA A 283 7.47 -9.74 -4.29
C ALA A 283 7.88 -11.06 -4.99
N VAL A 284 9.06 -11.57 -4.67
CA VAL A 284 9.53 -12.87 -5.16
C VAL A 284 8.62 -14.00 -4.68
N GLN A 285 8.23 -14.02 -3.39
CA GLN A 285 7.41 -15.10 -2.83
C GLN A 285 6.02 -15.17 -3.47
N TYR A 286 5.35 -14.05 -3.64
CA TYR A 286 3.96 -14.05 -4.11
C TYR A 286 3.86 -14.12 -5.63
N PHE A 287 4.77 -13.46 -6.33
CA PHE A 287 4.64 -13.27 -7.77
C PHE A 287 5.77 -13.87 -8.61
N ALA A 288 6.72 -14.56 -7.98
CA ALA A 288 7.83 -15.26 -8.65
C ALA A 288 8.56 -14.38 -9.69
N CYS A 289 8.82 -13.11 -9.35
CA CYS A 289 9.61 -12.22 -10.19
C CYS A 289 11.09 -12.57 -10.13
N ASP A 290 11.79 -12.34 -11.23
CA ASP A 290 13.25 -12.34 -11.24
C ASP A 290 13.79 -11.07 -10.58
N VAL A 291 14.99 -11.16 -10.02
CA VAL A 291 15.64 -10.05 -9.34
C VAL A 291 17.11 -9.97 -9.74
N ALA A 292 17.65 -8.77 -9.82
CA ALA A 292 19.06 -8.56 -10.09
C ALA A 292 19.95 -9.20 -9.01
N PRO A 293 21.19 -9.61 -9.34
CA PRO A 293 22.11 -10.23 -8.38
C PRO A 293 22.30 -9.42 -7.11
N GLN A 294 22.40 -8.09 -7.21
CA GLN A 294 22.53 -7.19 -6.06
C GLN A 294 21.35 -7.30 -5.11
N VAL A 295 20.13 -7.38 -5.65
CA VAL A 295 18.90 -7.56 -4.86
C VAL A 295 18.86 -8.94 -4.22
N ALA A 296 19.20 -9.99 -4.98
CA ALA A 296 19.27 -11.37 -4.50
C ALA A 296 20.23 -11.50 -3.31
N ASP A 297 21.37 -10.84 -3.36
CA ASP A 297 22.35 -10.87 -2.28
C ASP A 297 21.84 -10.17 -1.01
N HIS A 298 21.12 -9.02 -1.13
CA HIS A 298 20.49 -8.38 0.01
C HIS A 298 19.34 -9.21 0.60
N ILE A 299 18.57 -9.90 -0.23
CA ILE A 299 17.53 -10.85 0.23
C ILE A 299 18.19 -11.99 1.03
N LYS A 300 19.27 -12.59 0.55
CA LYS A 300 20.00 -13.65 1.27
C LYS A 300 20.59 -13.18 2.61
N GLN A 301 20.91 -11.89 2.73
CA GLN A 301 21.46 -11.28 3.93
C GLN A 301 20.38 -10.86 4.94
N LEU A 302 19.10 -11.09 4.67
CA LEU A 302 18.02 -10.81 5.64
C LEU A 302 18.27 -11.60 6.93
N PRO A 303 18.05 -10.95 8.11
CA PRO A 303 18.15 -11.65 9.37
C PRO A 303 17.27 -12.91 9.42
N GLY A 304 17.81 -14.02 9.91
CA GLY A 304 17.11 -15.30 9.93
C GLY A 304 15.75 -15.26 10.62
N PHE A 305 15.56 -14.36 11.58
CA PHE A 305 14.24 -14.12 12.18
C PHE A 305 13.23 -13.53 11.19
N ILE A 306 13.66 -12.55 10.37
CA ILE A 306 12.81 -11.90 9.37
C ILE A 306 12.45 -12.90 8.27
N GLU A 307 13.42 -13.67 7.77
CA GLU A 307 13.16 -14.70 6.75
C GLU A 307 12.15 -15.74 7.26
N LYS A 308 12.29 -16.21 8.49
CA LYS A 308 11.34 -17.14 9.11
C LYS A 308 9.96 -16.51 9.29
N TRP A 309 9.91 -15.23 9.69
CA TRP A 309 8.65 -14.52 9.77
C TRP A 309 7.94 -14.46 8.40
N ILE A 310 8.68 -14.15 7.33
CA ILE A 310 8.13 -14.13 5.96
C ILE A 310 7.56 -15.50 5.59
N VAL A 311 8.32 -16.57 5.81
CA VAL A 311 7.90 -17.93 5.45
C VAL A 311 6.67 -18.41 6.24
N HIS A 312 6.52 -18.01 7.51
CA HIS A 312 5.47 -18.55 8.39
C HIS A 312 4.26 -17.63 8.53
N SER A 313 4.43 -16.33 8.40
CA SER A 313 3.41 -15.33 8.76
C SER A 313 2.94 -14.48 7.60
N ALA A 314 3.74 -14.32 6.54
CA ALA A 314 3.38 -13.42 5.45
C ALA A 314 2.09 -13.82 4.73
N ASP A 315 1.83 -15.11 4.56
CA ASP A 315 0.60 -15.59 3.90
C ASP A 315 -0.69 -15.23 4.65
N SER A 316 -0.60 -14.88 5.95
CA SER A 316 -1.77 -14.41 6.70
C SER A 316 -2.34 -13.08 6.15
N PHE A 317 -1.50 -12.28 5.51
CA PHE A 317 -1.90 -11.01 4.87
C PHE A 317 -2.63 -11.20 3.54
N LEU A 318 -2.55 -12.40 2.95
CA LEU A 318 -3.28 -12.72 1.72
C LEU A 318 -4.77 -12.92 1.97
N ASN A 319 -5.16 -13.25 3.19
CA ASN A 319 -6.57 -13.42 3.57
C ASN A 319 -6.84 -12.79 4.96
N PRO A 320 -6.79 -11.46 5.07
CA PRO A 320 -6.87 -10.76 6.35
C PRO A 320 -8.23 -10.90 7.05
N LEU A 321 -9.30 -11.23 6.32
CA LEU A 321 -10.63 -11.39 6.90
C LEU A 321 -10.77 -12.72 7.65
N GLU A 322 -10.16 -13.80 7.16
CA GLU A 322 -10.21 -15.12 7.79
C GLU A 322 -9.02 -15.36 8.74
N ASN A 323 -7.87 -14.80 8.42
CA ASN A 323 -6.64 -14.97 9.19
C ASN A 323 -6.32 -13.73 10.03
N LEU A 324 -7.22 -13.40 10.94
CA LEU A 324 -6.98 -12.31 11.88
C LEU A 324 -5.82 -12.71 12.82
N THR A 325 -4.64 -12.13 12.57
CA THR A 325 -3.46 -12.32 13.43
C THR A 325 -2.85 -10.98 13.79
N LYS A 326 -2.02 -10.96 14.84
CA LYS A 326 -1.18 -9.80 15.17
C LYS A 326 0.29 -10.06 14.83
N ASP A 327 0.57 -10.99 13.93
CA ASP A 327 1.93 -11.46 13.64
C ASP A 327 2.83 -10.39 13.00
N ALA A 328 2.25 -9.35 12.40
CA ALA A 328 2.99 -8.15 12.01
C ALA A 328 3.78 -7.51 13.16
N LEU A 329 3.31 -7.68 14.41
CA LEU A 329 4.02 -7.22 15.60
C LEU A 329 5.45 -7.75 15.65
N TRP A 330 5.66 -9.02 15.33
CA TRP A 330 6.98 -9.66 15.44
C TRP A 330 7.96 -9.08 14.41
N LEU A 331 7.49 -8.84 13.18
CA LEU A 331 8.29 -8.10 12.18
C LEU A 331 8.58 -6.69 12.67
N HIS A 332 7.56 -5.98 13.16
CA HIS A 332 7.73 -4.61 13.65
C HIS A 332 8.78 -4.53 14.78
N LEU A 333 8.71 -5.43 15.77
CA LEU A 333 9.69 -5.49 16.84
C LEU A 333 11.09 -5.85 16.37
N ALA A 334 11.22 -6.65 15.30
CA ALA A 334 12.52 -6.99 14.73
C ALA A 334 13.21 -5.78 14.05
N LEU A 335 12.44 -4.79 13.59
CA LEU A 335 12.94 -3.59 12.91
C LEU A 335 13.30 -2.44 13.86
N ILE A 336 12.93 -2.54 15.13
CA ILE A 336 13.24 -1.53 16.16
C ILE A 336 14.50 -1.94 16.89
N ASP A 337 15.43 -1.00 17.11
CA ASP A 337 16.67 -1.28 17.84
C ASP A 337 16.47 -1.16 19.36
N SER A 338 15.80 -0.10 19.81
CA SER A 338 15.64 0.23 21.23
C SER A 338 14.68 -0.71 21.96
N ALA A 339 15.15 -1.33 23.04
CA ALA A 339 14.31 -2.18 23.90
C ALA A 339 13.10 -1.41 24.47
N ARG A 340 13.28 -0.15 24.86
CA ARG A 340 12.19 0.72 25.36
C ARG A 340 11.11 0.92 24.28
N GLU A 341 11.51 1.15 23.04
CA GLU A 341 10.58 1.34 21.92
C GLU A 341 9.88 0.03 21.55
N LYS A 342 10.58 -1.12 21.60
CA LYS A 342 9.97 -2.45 21.44
C LYS A 342 8.85 -2.69 22.46
N ILE A 343 9.10 -2.38 23.73
CA ILE A 343 8.08 -2.51 24.79
C ILE A 343 6.90 -1.59 24.50
N ALA A 344 7.14 -0.33 24.16
CA ALA A 344 6.08 0.63 23.86
C ALA A 344 5.20 0.20 22.67
N VAL A 345 5.80 -0.33 21.60
CA VAL A 345 5.07 -0.86 20.44
C VAL A 345 4.33 -2.14 20.83
N GLY A 346 4.98 -3.06 21.55
CA GLY A 346 4.36 -4.30 22.02
C GLY A 346 3.11 -4.03 22.87
N LEU A 347 3.22 -3.17 23.87
CA LEU A 347 2.08 -2.78 24.70
C LEU A 347 0.96 -2.14 23.87
N ARG A 348 1.27 -1.24 22.96
CA ARG A 348 0.26 -0.59 22.10
C ARG A 348 -0.52 -1.58 21.24
N VAL A 349 0.14 -2.62 20.71
CA VAL A 349 -0.49 -3.60 19.83
C VAL A 349 -1.21 -4.69 20.62
N LEU A 350 -0.62 -5.18 21.72
CA LEU A 350 -1.20 -6.25 22.53
C LEU A 350 -2.33 -5.74 23.42
N ILE A 351 -2.20 -4.51 23.95
CA ILE A 351 -3.18 -3.88 24.85
C ILE A 351 -3.64 -2.59 24.18
N PRO A 352 -4.65 -2.64 23.29
CA PRO A 352 -5.12 -1.44 22.59
C PRO A 352 -5.84 -0.49 23.56
N MET A 353 -5.10 0.45 24.14
CA MET A 353 -5.62 1.49 25.03
C MET A 353 -6.37 2.60 24.31
N LYS A 354 -6.15 2.74 22.99
CA LYS A 354 -6.88 3.68 22.15
C LYS A 354 -7.92 2.92 21.35
N LEU A 355 -9.18 3.20 21.61
CA LEU A 355 -10.28 2.71 20.79
C LEU A 355 -10.12 3.22 19.37
N GLN A 356 -10.11 2.30 18.40
CA GLN A 356 -10.12 2.69 16.99
C GLN A 356 -11.43 3.42 16.70
N THR A 357 -11.36 4.43 15.86
CA THR A 357 -12.55 5.12 15.35
C THR A 357 -13.23 4.20 14.36
N ASP A 358 -14.55 4.04 14.53
CA ASP A 358 -15.37 3.32 13.56
C ASP A 358 -15.26 4.03 12.20
N PRO A 359 -14.91 3.35 11.11
CA PRO A 359 -14.86 3.93 9.77
C PRO A 359 -16.21 4.53 9.34
N GLU A 360 -17.31 4.00 9.84
CA GLU A 360 -18.67 4.47 9.52
C GLU A 360 -19.08 5.77 10.28
N MET A 361 -18.19 6.31 11.12
CA MET A 361 -18.48 7.54 11.86
C MET A 361 -18.44 8.83 11.04
N VAL A 362 -18.07 8.77 9.78
CA VAL A 362 -18.07 9.92 8.89
C VAL A 362 -19.15 9.69 7.84
N ALA A 363 -20.37 10.04 8.15
CA ALA A 363 -21.43 10.12 7.15
C ALA A 363 -21.35 11.48 6.45
N ILE A 364 -21.20 11.48 5.15
CA ILE A 364 -21.45 12.66 4.33
C ILE A 364 -22.96 12.75 4.16
N THR A 365 -23.57 13.81 4.67
CA THR A 365 -25.00 14.07 4.52
C THR A 365 -25.34 14.50 3.09
N ASP A 366 -26.60 14.38 2.69
CA ASP A 366 -27.08 14.70 1.33
C ASP A 366 -26.81 16.14 0.87
N ASP A 367 -26.53 17.05 1.80
CA ASP A 367 -26.14 18.44 1.56
C ASP A 367 -24.62 18.67 1.48
N GLY A 368 -23.84 17.58 1.46
CA GLY A 368 -22.37 17.64 1.40
C GLY A 368 -21.70 18.04 2.72
N THR A 369 -22.48 18.24 3.79
CA THR A 369 -21.93 18.50 5.12
C THR A 369 -21.49 17.18 5.77
N VAL A 370 -20.34 17.21 6.43
CA VAL A 370 -19.87 16.08 7.23
C VAL A 370 -20.65 16.09 8.55
N SER A 371 -21.69 15.25 8.63
CA SER A 371 -22.41 15.05 9.88
C SER A 371 -21.48 14.37 10.90
N GLN A 372 -21.06 15.13 11.88
CA GLN A 372 -20.42 14.56 13.07
C GLN A 372 -21.51 14.22 14.10
N PRO A 373 -21.67 12.97 14.51
CA PRO A 373 -22.59 12.63 15.58
C PRO A 373 -22.20 13.39 16.86
N ALA A 374 -23.18 13.75 17.69
CA ALA A 374 -22.95 14.45 18.95
C ALA A 374 -21.87 13.75 19.80
N PHE A 375 -21.06 14.52 20.52
CA PHE A 375 -19.91 14.02 21.31
C PHE A 375 -20.24 12.76 22.12
N PHE A 376 -21.39 12.72 22.77
CA PHE A 376 -21.86 11.57 23.55
C PHE A 376 -22.14 10.32 22.70
N GLN A 377 -22.73 10.48 21.52
CA GLN A 377 -22.97 9.36 20.60
C GLN A 377 -21.64 8.80 20.06
N ARG A 378 -20.66 9.66 19.79
CA ARG A 378 -19.30 9.26 19.42
C ARG A 378 -18.62 8.47 20.53
N LEU A 379 -18.75 8.92 21.77
CA LEU A 379 -18.16 8.23 22.93
C LEU A 379 -18.80 6.86 23.14
N LEU A 380 -20.14 6.77 23.08
CA LEU A 380 -20.88 5.50 23.21
C LEU A 380 -20.56 4.53 22.08
N ARG A 381 -20.52 4.98 20.82
CA ARG A 381 -20.15 4.14 19.68
C ARG A 381 -18.68 3.66 19.79
N ARG A 382 -17.77 4.53 20.20
CA ARG A 382 -16.37 4.14 20.49
C ARG A 382 -16.27 3.09 21.59
N ALA A 383 -16.99 3.28 22.67
CA ALA A 383 -17.04 2.32 23.76
C ALA A 383 -17.64 0.97 23.29
N ALA A 384 -18.78 1.00 22.59
CA ALA A 384 -19.42 -0.20 22.05
C ALA A 384 -18.49 -0.94 21.04
N TYR A 385 -17.87 -0.21 20.11
CA TYR A 385 -16.93 -0.80 19.17
C TYR A 385 -15.68 -1.38 19.85
N GLY A 386 -15.11 -0.66 20.83
CA GLY A 386 -13.98 -1.15 21.61
C GLY A 386 -14.30 -2.39 22.42
N THR A 387 -15.45 -2.40 23.10
CA THR A 387 -15.90 -3.56 23.90
C THR A 387 -16.22 -4.77 23.01
N SER A 388 -16.82 -4.57 21.83
CA SER A 388 -17.08 -5.66 20.88
C SER A 388 -15.81 -6.34 20.36
N ARG A 389 -14.66 -5.63 20.40
CA ARG A 389 -13.35 -6.14 19.98
C ARG A 389 -12.57 -6.86 21.09
N LEU A 390 -12.93 -6.67 22.35
CA LEU A 390 -12.23 -7.33 23.48
C LEU A 390 -12.17 -8.86 23.38
N PRO A 391 -13.25 -9.59 23.04
CA PRO A 391 -13.18 -11.04 22.87
C PRO A 391 -12.21 -11.46 21.76
N LEU A 392 -12.18 -10.71 20.65
CA LEU A 392 -11.25 -10.96 19.56
C LEU A 392 -9.80 -10.75 20.01
N HIS A 393 -9.51 -9.66 20.71
CA HIS A 393 -8.17 -9.42 21.26
C HIS A 393 -7.74 -10.49 22.27
N ALA A 394 -8.64 -10.91 23.16
CA ALA A 394 -8.38 -11.97 24.12
C ALA A 394 -8.07 -13.32 23.43
N ARG A 395 -8.77 -13.62 22.32
CA ARG A 395 -8.51 -14.83 21.52
C ARG A 395 -7.18 -14.74 20.74
N LEU A 396 -6.85 -13.60 20.19
CA LEU A 396 -5.65 -13.42 19.35
C LEU A 396 -4.36 -13.33 20.17
N LEU A 397 -4.42 -12.85 21.42
CA LEU A 397 -3.25 -12.65 22.25
C LEU A 397 -2.44 -13.94 22.48
N PRO A 398 -3.02 -15.07 22.96
CA PRO A 398 -2.27 -16.31 23.14
C PRO A 398 -1.67 -16.84 21.85
N VAL A 399 -2.42 -16.77 20.75
CA VAL A 399 -1.96 -17.21 19.42
C VAL A 399 -0.77 -16.38 18.95
N THR A 400 -0.85 -15.06 19.08
CA THR A 400 0.24 -14.15 18.73
C THR A 400 1.49 -14.44 19.56
N LEU A 401 1.36 -14.59 20.88
CA LEU A 401 2.49 -14.91 21.75
C LEU A 401 3.12 -16.27 21.41
N TRP A 402 2.30 -17.27 21.14
CA TRP A 402 2.78 -18.59 20.71
C TRP A 402 3.56 -18.53 19.39
N HIS A 403 3.03 -17.78 18.39
CA HIS A 403 3.75 -17.59 17.13
C HIS A 403 5.09 -16.89 17.35
N GLY A 404 5.14 -15.88 18.20
CA GLY A 404 6.38 -15.19 18.55
C GLY A 404 7.42 -16.10 19.21
N LEU A 405 7.01 -16.92 20.17
CA LEU A 405 7.87 -17.91 20.83
C LEU A 405 8.41 -18.94 19.80
N ARG A 406 7.54 -19.45 18.94
CA ARG A 406 7.93 -20.39 17.88
C ARG A 406 8.94 -19.77 16.90
N LEU A 407 8.72 -18.53 16.48
CA LEU A 407 9.64 -17.80 15.61
C LEU A 407 11.01 -17.60 16.29
N TRP A 408 10.99 -17.23 17.57
CA TRP A 408 12.22 -17.02 18.32
C TRP A 408 13.03 -18.32 18.52
N TRP A 409 12.36 -19.44 18.85
CA TRP A 409 13.02 -20.73 18.99
C TRP A 409 13.61 -21.20 17.67
N SER A 410 12.85 -21.17 16.61
CA SER A 410 13.33 -21.57 15.28
C SER A 410 14.46 -20.68 14.75
N ALA A 411 14.55 -19.41 15.18
CA ALA A 411 15.67 -18.55 14.83
C ALA A 411 16.97 -18.86 15.60
N ARG A 412 16.89 -19.47 16.78
CA ARG A 412 18.05 -19.92 17.58
C ARG A 412 18.68 -21.19 17.02
N GLU A 413 17.87 -22.13 16.54
CA GLU A 413 18.39 -23.38 15.94
C GLU A 413 19.23 -23.10 14.71
N PHE A 414 18.92 -22.03 13.95
CA PHE A 414 19.70 -21.64 12.75
C PHE A 414 21.07 -21.07 13.10
N LYS A 415 21.20 -20.38 14.27
CA LYS A 415 22.51 -19.88 14.73
C LYS A 415 23.43 -20.98 15.29
N ALA A 416 22.86 -22.11 15.67
CA ALA A 416 23.62 -23.25 16.18
C ALA A 416 24.13 -24.18 15.05
N GLN A 417 23.61 -24.03 13.83
CA GLN A 417 23.98 -24.83 12.64
C GLN A 417 24.83 -24.06 11.62
N ALA A 418 25.03 -22.76 11.79
CA ALA A 418 25.92 -21.89 10.98
C ALA A 418 27.22 -21.60 11.77
#